data_81d270e8354f90272d12acc9b39c9e1f
#
_entry.id   81d270e8354f90272d12acc9b39c9e1f
#
_cell.length_a   1.000
_cell.length_b   1.000
_cell.length_c   1.000
_cell.angle_alpha   90.00
_cell.angle_beta   90.00
_cell.angle_gamma   90.00
#
_symmetry.space_group_name_H-M   'P 1'
#
loop_
_entity.id
_entity.type
_entity.pdbx_description
1 polymer ?
#
loop_
_entity_poly.entity_id
_entity_poly.type
_entity_poly.pdbx_seq_one_letter_code
_entity_poly.pdbx_strand_id
1 'polypeptide(L)'
;MNVTSLLQGLDEAHVRYVLVGGFALQLHGFQRATYDIDIALAMDEDNLSRFIEVALRLSLIPVMPVPLDSLKNAALIDQWHRENGMLAFALREAAPGGLVIDVLVKPEVGFVELAERANDVTWP
;
A
#
# COMPACT_ATOMS: atom_id res chain seq x y z
N MET A 1 15.22 -1.05 3.40
CA MET A 1 14.29 0.06 3.72
C MET A 1 13.48 -0.30 4.94
N ASN A 2 13.19 0.66 5.78
CA ASN A 2 12.30 0.44 6.91
C ASN A 2 10.94 1.10 6.66
N VAL A 3 9.97 0.80 7.53
CA VAL A 3 8.63 1.33 7.40
C VAL A 3 8.61 2.86 7.48
N THR A 4 9.43 3.43 8.34
CA THR A 4 9.50 4.89 8.48
C THR A 4 9.90 5.56 7.18
N SER A 5 10.86 5.00 6.46
CA SER A 5 11.28 5.54 5.16
C SER A 5 10.15 5.48 4.12
N LEU A 6 9.37 4.38 4.14
CA LEU A 6 8.21 4.27 3.26
C LEU A 6 7.18 5.36 3.57
N LEU A 7 6.80 5.48 4.85
CA LEU A 7 5.79 6.46 5.26
C LEU A 7 6.25 7.88 4.97
N GLN A 8 7.53 8.17 5.22
CA GLN A 8 8.09 9.46 4.93
C GLN A 8 8.02 9.79 3.42
N GLY A 9 8.35 8.82 2.58
CA GLY A 9 8.26 9.00 1.13
C GLY A 9 6.84 9.26 0.66
N LEU A 10 5.87 8.54 1.23
CA LEU A 10 4.46 8.74 0.90
C LEU A 10 3.99 10.13 1.32
N ASP A 11 4.38 10.56 2.51
CA ASP A 11 4.00 11.89 3.03
C ASP A 11 4.64 13.01 2.21
N GLU A 12 5.89 12.89 1.84
CA GLU A 12 6.59 13.89 1.04
C GLU A 12 5.99 14.02 -0.35
N ALA A 13 5.48 12.94 -0.92
CA ALA A 13 4.84 12.93 -2.23
C ALA A 13 3.36 13.28 -2.17
N HIS A 14 2.83 13.58 -0.97
CA HIS A 14 1.41 13.90 -0.77
C HIS A 14 0.48 12.77 -1.20
N VAL A 15 0.90 11.52 -1.01
CA VAL A 15 0.06 10.37 -1.27
C VAL A 15 -0.99 10.26 -0.16
N ARG A 16 -2.24 10.08 -0.54
CA ARG A 16 -3.32 9.85 0.41
C ARG A 16 -3.43 8.35 0.65
N TYR A 17 -3.15 7.93 1.85
CA TYR A 17 -3.14 6.51 2.23
C TYR A 17 -3.59 6.33 3.68
N VAL A 18 -3.99 5.11 3.99
CA VAL A 18 -4.32 4.69 5.36
C VAL A 18 -3.63 3.36 5.60
N LEU A 19 -2.93 3.23 6.72
CA LEU A 19 -2.42 1.94 7.17
C LEU A 19 -3.57 1.12 7.74
N VAL A 20 -3.65 -0.15 7.37
CA VAL A 20 -4.75 -1.03 7.74
C VAL A 20 -4.20 -2.26 8.44
N GLY A 21 -5.01 -2.82 9.31
CA GLY A 21 -4.74 -4.14 9.88
C GLY A 21 -3.72 -4.20 10.98
N GLY A 22 -3.05 -5.34 11.05
CA GLY A 22 -2.18 -5.69 12.18
C GLY A 22 -0.92 -4.86 12.31
N PHE A 23 -0.57 -4.05 11.30
CA PHE A 23 0.63 -3.23 11.38
C PHE A 23 0.61 -2.26 12.56
N ALA A 24 -0.56 -1.74 12.90
CA ALA A 24 -0.68 -0.83 14.03
C ALA A 24 -0.19 -1.46 15.34
N LEU A 25 -0.37 -2.75 15.50
CA LEU A 25 0.13 -3.47 16.68
C LEU A 25 1.65 -3.53 16.70
N GLN A 26 2.28 -3.55 15.55
CA GLN A 26 3.73 -3.61 15.42
C GLN A 26 4.38 -2.32 15.93
N LEU A 27 3.70 -1.19 15.76
CA LEU A 27 4.20 0.09 16.23
C LEU A 27 4.24 0.17 17.75
N HIS A 28 3.56 -0.73 18.46
CA HIS A 28 3.52 -0.73 19.91
C HIS A 28 4.55 -1.67 20.54
N GLY A 29 5.58 -2.05 19.79
CA GLY A 29 6.74 -2.69 20.37
C GLY A 29 6.79 -4.20 20.31
N PHE A 30 6.04 -4.82 19.44
CA PHE A 30 6.24 -6.23 19.22
C PHE A 30 7.62 -6.46 18.62
N GLN A 31 8.37 -7.34 19.23
CA GLN A 31 9.73 -7.65 18.82
C GLN A 31 9.80 -8.35 17.47
N ARG A 32 8.72 -8.96 17.09
CA ARG A 32 8.68 -9.76 15.89
C ARG A 32 8.51 -8.87 14.68
N ALA A 33 9.52 -8.80 13.86
CA ALA A 33 9.42 -8.06 12.62
C ALA A 33 8.41 -8.75 11.70
N THR A 34 7.34 -8.04 11.36
CA THR A 34 6.58 -8.43 10.19
C THR A 34 6.98 -7.48 9.09
N TYR A 35 7.11 -8.03 7.90
CA TYR A 35 7.50 -7.26 6.74
C TYR A 35 6.32 -6.97 5.83
N ASP A 36 5.11 -7.30 6.29
CA ASP A 36 3.87 -7.09 5.53
C ASP A 36 3.16 -5.87 6.05
N ILE A 37 2.93 -4.91 5.16
CA ILE A 37 2.21 -3.69 5.46
C ILE A 37 1.01 -3.62 4.54
N ASP A 38 -0.17 -3.45 5.11
CA ASP A 38 -1.40 -3.29 4.34
C ASP A 38 -1.77 -1.82 4.30
N ILE A 39 -1.95 -1.29 3.10
CA ILE A 39 -2.37 0.11 2.94
C ILE A 39 -3.59 0.20 2.03
N ALA A 40 -4.45 1.17 2.31
CA ALA A 40 -5.51 1.57 1.41
C ALA A 40 -5.11 2.92 0.81
N LEU A 41 -5.34 3.07 -0.48
CA LEU A 41 -5.04 4.31 -1.21
C LEU A 41 -6.32 4.92 -1.74
N ALA A 42 -6.36 6.25 -1.83
CA ALA A 42 -7.35 6.90 -2.67
C ALA A 42 -7.06 6.48 -4.11
N MET A 43 -8.05 5.93 -4.78
CA MET A 43 -7.85 5.24 -6.06
C MET A 43 -8.05 6.14 -7.28
N ASP A 44 -7.89 7.45 -7.13
CA ASP A 44 -7.89 8.34 -8.27
C ASP A 44 -6.53 8.32 -8.96
N GLU A 45 -6.53 8.69 -10.22
CA GLU A 45 -5.34 8.61 -11.06
C GLU A 45 -4.17 9.43 -10.51
N ASP A 46 -4.43 10.63 -10.04
CA ASP A 46 -3.39 11.50 -9.51
C ASP A 46 -2.70 10.88 -8.30
N ASN A 47 -3.50 10.37 -7.35
CA ASN A 47 -2.95 9.75 -6.15
C ASN A 47 -2.16 8.48 -6.49
N LEU A 48 -2.68 7.66 -7.39
CA LEU A 48 -1.99 6.45 -7.82
C LEU A 48 -0.69 6.76 -8.54
N SER A 49 -0.66 7.82 -9.34
CA SER A 49 0.56 8.27 -10.01
C SER A 49 1.63 8.67 -9.00
N ARG A 50 1.24 9.40 -7.96
CA ARG A 50 2.17 9.80 -6.89
C ARG A 50 2.69 8.58 -6.13
N PHE A 51 1.81 7.63 -5.83
CA PHE A 51 2.21 6.39 -5.17
C PHE A 51 3.21 5.61 -6.03
N ILE A 52 2.94 5.49 -7.32
CA ILE A 52 3.83 4.77 -8.25
C ILE A 52 5.21 5.43 -8.32
N GLU A 53 5.27 6.76 -8.32
CA GLU A 53 6.55 7.47 -8.28
C GLU A 53 7.35 7.11 -7.02
N VAL A 54 6.70 7.07 -5.87
CA VAL A 54 7.35 6.67 -4.62
C VAL A 54 7.85 5.23 -4.72
N ALA A 55 7.00 4.33 -5.23
CA ALA A 55 7.38 2.93 -5.39
C ALA A 55 8.60 2.76 -6.30
N LEU A 56 8.64 3.49 -7.40
CA LEU A 56 9.80 3.47 -8.31
C LEU A 56 11.06 3.99 -7.62
N ARG A 57 10.93 5.08 -6.88
CA ARG A 57 12.07 5.68 -6.18
C ARG A 57 12.63 4.74 -5.12
N LEU A 58 11.77 3.99 -4.47
CA LEU A 58 12.16 3.03 -3.43
C LEU A 58 12.48 1.65 -3.99
N SER A 59 12.48 1.48 -5.30
CA SER A 59 12.78 0.23 -5.99
C SER A 59 11.86 -0.91 -5.58
N LEU A 60 10.60 -0.60 -5.37
CA LEU A 60 9.58 -1.61 -5.10
C LEU A 60 9.12 -2.22 -6.42
N ILE A 61 8.92 -3.52 -6.42
CA ILE A 61 8.50 -4.26 -7.62
C ILE A 61 7.23 -5.04 -7.34
N PRO A 62 6.34 -5.17 -8.35
CA PRO A 62 5.15 -5.99 -8.17
C PRO A 62 5.51 -7.45 -7.91
N VAL A 63 4.79 -8.08 -6.99
CA VAL A 63 4.95 -9.51 -6.73
C VAL A 63 4.45 -10.31 -7.93
N MET A 64 3.34 -9.87 -8.54
CA MET A 64 2.86 -10.46 -9.79
C MET A 64 3.75 -9.97 -10.96
N PRO A 65 3.95 -10.80 -11.99
CA PRO A 65 4.78 -10.41 -13.15
C PRO A 65 4.02 -9.47 -14.11
N VAL A 66 3.66 -8.30 -13.61
CA VAL A 66 2.92 -7.28 -14.35
C VAL A 66 3.59 -5.92 -14.13
N PRO A 67 3.39 -4.96 -15.05
CA PRO A 67 3.93 -3.62 -14.86
C PRO A 67 3.32 -2.95 -13.63
N LEU A 68 4.11 -2.13 -12.95
CA LEU A 68 3.64 -1.36 -11.80
C LEU A 68 2.46 -0.46 -12.18
N ASP A 69 2.48 0.10 -13.39
CA ASP A 69 1.40 0.95 -13.89
C ASP A 69 0.05 0.24 -14.00
N SER A 70 0.03 -1.09 -13.92
CA SER A 70 -1.22 -1.85 -13.90
C SER A 70 -2.13 -1.41 -12.76
N LEU A 71 -1.55 -0.88 -11.67
CA LEU A 71 -2.31 -0.38 -10.54
C LEU A 71 -3.24 0.77 -10.94
N LYS A 72 -2.89 1.54 -11.98
CA LYS A 72 -3.72 2.64 -12.48
C LYS A 72 -4.81 2.19 -13.44
N ASN A 73 -4.79 0.94 -13.87
CA ASN A 73 -5.77 0.42 -14.81
C ASN A 73 -6.98 -0.13 -14.03
N ALA A 74 -7.95 0.74 -13.78
CA ALA A 74 -9.12 0.39 -12.97
C ALA A 74 -9.88 -0.81 -13.54
N ALA A 75 -10.02 -0.89 -14.86
CA ALA A 75 -10.73 -2.00 -15.50
C ALA A 75 -10.01 -3.32 -15.29
N LEU A 76 -8.68 -3.31 -15.38
CA LEU A 76 -7.88 -4.51 -15.18
C LEU A 76 -7.90 -4.97 -13.72
N ILE A 77 -7.77 -4.03 -12.79
CA ILE A 77 -7.87 -4.32 -11.36
C ILE A 77 -9.24 -4.92 -11.03
N ASP A 78 -10.30 -4.34 -11.57
CA ASP A 78 -11.66 -4.84 -11.35
C ASP A 78 -11.82 -6.27 -11.93
N GLN A 79 -11.26 -6.52 -13.10
CA GLN A 79 -11.28 -7.84 -13.72
C GLN A 79 -10.57 -8.87 -12.84
N TRP A 80 -9.38 -8.55 -12.36
CA TRP A 80 -8.61 -9.44 -11.49
C TRP A 80 -9.34 -9.71 -10.18
N HIS A 81 -10.00 -8.68 -9.63
CA HIS A 81 -10.79 -8.85 -8.41
C HIS A 81 -11.96 -9.81 -8.65
N ARG A 82 -12.72 -9.62 -9.74
CA ARG A 82 -13.89 -10.44 -10.05
C ARG A 82 -13.53 -11.87 -10.45
N GLU A 83 -12.50 -12.03 -11.27
CA GLU A 83 -12.16 -13.33 -11.86
C GLU A 83 -11.19 -14.15 -11.01
N ASN A 84 -10.27 -13.49 -10.32
CA ASN A 84 -9.19 -14.13 -9.58
C ASN A 84 -9.25 -13.91 -8.09
N GLY A 85 -10.23 -13.16 -7.59
CA GLY A 85 -10.37 -12.88 -6.18
C GLY A 85 -9.28 -11.99 -5.62
N MET A 86 -8.66 -11.14 -6.46
CA MET A 86 -7.61 -10.24 -6.00
C MET A 86 -8.13 -9.29 -4.92
N LEU A 87 -7.49 -9.29 -3.76
CA LEU A 87 -7.80 -8.39 -2.66
C LEU A 87 -6.75 -7.31 -2.51
N ALA A 88 -5.53 -7.56 -2.94
CA ALA A 88 -4.43 -6.63 -2.83
C ALA A 88 -3.50 -6.73 -4.03
N PHE A 89 -2.93 -5.60 -4.41
CA PHE A 89 -1.84 -5.54 -5.36
C PHE A 89 -0.56 -5.44 -4.55
N ALA A 90 0.22 -6.53 -4.53
CA ALA A 90 1.38 -6.63 -3.66
C ALA A 90 2.64 -6.10 -4.32
N LEU A 91 3.41 -5.34 -3.58
CA LEU A 91 4.74 -4.85 -3.96
C LEU A 91 5.75 -5.37 -2.94
N ARG A 92 7.00 -5.52 -3.37
CA ARG A 92 8.07 -5.95 -2.47
C ARG A 92 9.38 -5.25 -2.80
N GLU A 93 10.26 -5.21 -1.81
CA GLU A 93 11.64 -4.86 -2.07
C GLU A 93 12.30 -5.97 -2.88
N ALA A 94 13.27 -5.61 -3.71
CA ALA A 94 13.98 -6.59 -4.53
C ALA A 94 14.77 -7.60 -3.68
N ALA A 95 15.31 -7.16 -2.56
CA ALA A 95 16.09 -8.04 -1.67
C ALA A 95 15.19 -9.05 -0.97
N PRO A 96 15.61 -10.33 -0.89
CA PRO A 96 14.85 -11.34 -0.17
C PRO A 96 14.65 -10.99 1.31
N GLY A 97 13.47 -11.25 1.84
CA GLY A 97 13.16 -10.96 3.24
C GLY A 97 12.89 -9.49 3.52
N GLY A 98 12.79 -8.66 2.48
CA GLY A 98 12.49 -7.25 2.62
C GLY A 98 11.02 -6.97 2.83
N LEU A 99 10.70 -5.67 2.80
CA LEU A 99 9.35 -5.18 3.02
C LEU A 99 8.40 -5.63 1.92
N VAL A 100 7.19 -6.05 2.30
CA VAL A 100 6.09 -6.33 1.39
C VAL A 100 4.96 -5.36 1.70
N ILE A 101 4.41 -4.75 0.66
CA ILE A 101 3.34 -3.78 0.80
C ILE A 101 2.14 -4.30 0.01
N ASP A 102 1.04 -4.52 0.71
CA ASP A 102 -0.21 -4.94 0.09
C ASP A 102 -1.11 -3.73 -0.07
N VAL A 103 -1.31 -3.30 -1.31
CA VAL A 103 -2.23 -2.21 -1.64
C VAL A 103 -3.62 -2.80 -1.82
N LEU A 104 -4.52 -2.50 -0.89
CA LEU A 104 -5.88 -3.01 -0.95
C LEU A 104 -6.61 -2.39 -2.13
N VAL A 105 -7.11 -3.23 -3.03
CA VAL A 105 -7.72 -2.75 -4.29
C VAL A 105 -9.23 -2.60 -4.21
N LYS A 106 -9.87 -3.38 -3.34
CA LYS A 106 -11.33 -3.33 -3.12
C LYS A 106 -11.62 -3.57 -1.64
N PRO A 107 -11.21 -2.67 -0.76
CA PRO A 107 -11.51 -2.86 0.65
C PRO A 107 -13.02 -2.81 0.88
N GLU A 108 -13.50 -3.56 1.87
CA GLU A 108 -14.94 -3.57 2.23
C GLU A 108 -15.42 -2.18 2.60
N VAL A 109 -14.54 -1.41 3.23
CA VAL A 109 -14.82 -0.02 3.60
C VAL A 109 -14.03 0.86 2.63
N GLY A 110 -14.70 1.84 2.03
CA GLY A 110 -14.04 2.75 1.09
C GLY A 110 -12.96 3.58 1.76
N PHE A 111 -12.02 4.10 0.96
CA PHE A 111 -10.90 4.87 1.47
C PHE A 111 -11.33 6.03 2.37
N VAL A 112 -12.36 6.77 1.98
CA VAL A 112 -12.83 7.93 2.77
C VAL A 112 -13.25 7.49 4.17
N GLU A 113 -13.99 6.40 4.27
CA GLU A 113 -14.41 5.89 5.57
C GLU A 113 -13.23 5.39 6.39
N LEU A 114 -12.26 4.72 5.76
CA LEU A 114 -11.06 4.28 6.45
C LEU A 114 -10.26 5.48 6.96
N ALA A 115 -10.15 6.52 6.15
CA ALA A 115 -9.45 7.74 6.55
C ALA A 115 -10.14 8.43 7.72
N GLU A 116 -11.47 8.47 7.74
CA GLU A 116 -12.22 9.02 8.86
C GLU A 116 -12.00 8.24 10.15
N ARG A 117 -11.99 6.91 10.05
CA ARG A 117 -11.71 6.04 11.21
C ARG A 117 -10.28 6.18 11.71
N ALA A 118 -9.37 6.58 10.85
CA ALA A 118 -7.96 6.72 11.17
C ALA A 118 -7.58 8.13 11.63
N ASN A 119 -8.53 9.05 11.73
CA ASN A 119 -8.27 10.46 12.08
C ASN A 119 -7.50 10.63 13.38
N ASP A 120 -7.67 9.72 14.33
CA ASP A 120 -7.01 9.80 15.62
C ASP A 120 -5.68 9.06 15.65
N VAL A 121 -5.29 8.47 14.53
CA VAL A 121 -4.03 7.72 14.44
C VAL A 121 -2.90 8.70 14.16
N THR A 122 -1.92 8.72 15.06
CA THR A 122 -0.73 9.54 14.90
C THR A 122 0.38 8.69 14.29
N TRP A 123 0.88 9.11 13.16
CA TRP A 123 2.01 8.43 12.54
C TRP A 123 3.29 8.81 13.25
N PRO A 124 4.16 7.85 13.52
CA PRO A 124 5.46 8.14 14.12
C PRO A 124 6.38 8.92 13.18
#